data_58572033661e1bf1399ffe4efcdc2411
#
_entry.id   58572033661e1bf1399ffe4efcdc2411
#
_cell.length_a   1.000
_cell.length_b   1.000
_cell.length_c   1.000
_cell.angle_alpha   90.00
_cell.angle_beta   90.00
_cell.angle_gamma   90.00
#
_symmetry.space_group_name_H-M   'P 1'
#
loop_
_entity.id
_entity.type
_entity.pdbx_description
1 polymer ?
#
loop_
_entity_poly.entity_id
_entity_poly.type
_entity_poly.pdbx_seq_one_letter_code
_entity_poly.pdbx_strand_id
1 'polypeptide(L)'
;MILRDGALYDPDLDRFFRDLPLNGVRSHHSLRAYGYDVLVWVRFLSEACAKTVWQAGRHDVLAYHRVRRRAEAGQRISAASWNRAVACLDRVYRWGAQEGLIAEAPFTHRSVWRQGYTGRRARI
;
A
#
# COMPACT_ATOMS: atom_id res chain seq x y z
N MET A 1 -8.65 -4.35 11.54
CA MET A 1 -8.68 -2.89 11.55
C MET A 1 -10.05 -2.37 11.24
N ILE A 2 -10.61 -1.58 12.12
CA ILE A 2 -11.94 -1.02 11.92
C ILE A 2 -11.80 0.46 11.68
N LEU A 3 -12.32 0.92 10.57
CA LEU A 3 -12.28 2.33 10.24
C LEU A 3 -13.54 3.00 10.78
N ARG A 4 -13.37 4.26 11.14
CA ARG A 4 -14.37 4.97 11.91
C ARG A 4 -15.77 5.00 11.29
N ASP A 5 -15.84 5.17 10.01
CA ASP A 5 -17.14 5.31 9.36
C ASP A 5 -17.75 3.98 8.93
N GLY A 6 -17.19 2.88 9.33
CA GLY A 6 -17.73 1.56 9.00
C GLY A 6 -17.75 1.23 7.51
N ALA A 7 -17.92 2.21 6.68
CA ALA A 7 -17.95 1.99 5.23
C ALA A 7 -16.58 1.55 4.71
N LEU A 8 -15.52 1.86 5.45
CA LEU A 8 -14.17 1.49 5.06
C LEU A 8 -13.67 0.25 5.77
N TYR A 9 -14.51 -0.35 6.62
CA TYR A 9 -14.10 -1.55 7.33
C TYR A 9 -13.95 -2.70 6.36
N ASP A 10 -12.89 -3.44 6.50
CA ASP A 10 -12.62 -4.58 5.64
C ASP A 10 -12.14 -5.74 6.52
N PRO A 11 -12.92 -6.82 6.63
CA PRO A 11 -12.56 -7.95 7.50
C PRO A 11 -11.29 -8.66 7.05
N ASP A 12 -10.98 -8.63 5.77
CA ASP A 12 -9.76 -9.26 5.27
C ASP A 12 -8.53 -8.44 5.65
N LEU A 13 -8.62 -7.12 5.61
CA LEU A 13 -7.54 -6.27 6.08
C LEU A 13 -7.34 -6.46 7.59
N ASP A 14 -8.43 -6.60 8.33
CA ASP A 14 -8.35 -6.83 9.75
C ASP A 14 -7.60 -8.13 10.03
N ARG A 15 -7.87 -9.17 9.25
CA ARG A 15 -7.19 -10.45 9.35
C ARG A 15 -5.71 -10.32 9.01
N PHE A 16 -5.39 -9.53 7.98
CA PHE A 16 -4.01 -9.27 7.60
C PHE A 16 -3.24 -8.65 8.78
N PHE A 17 -3.81 -7.63 9.41
CA PHE A 17 -3.14 -6.96 10.52
C PHE A 17 -3.00 -7.88 11.74
N ARG A 18 -3.96 -8.73 11.96
CA ARG A 18 -3.91 -9.68 13.06
C ARG A 18 -2.77 -10.67 12.89
N ASP A 19 -2.48 -11.03 11.65
CA ASP A 19 -1.44 -11.99 11.34
C ASP A 19 -0.05 -11.38 11.16
N LEU A 20 0.07 -10.06 11.09
CA LEU A 20 1.37 -9.42 10.87
C LEU A 20 2.46 -9.84 11.86
N PRO A 21 2.17 -9.92 13.16
CA PRO A 21 3.21 -10.34 14.11
C PRO A 21 3.73 -11.75 13.81
N LEU A 22 2.87 -12.62 13.30
CA LEU A 22 3.26 -13.98 12.95
C LEU A 22 4.13 -14.00 11.71
N ASN A 23 4.09 -12.94 10.92
CA ASN A 23 4.85 -12.82 9.67
C ASN A 23 6.09 -11.94 9.84
N GLY A 24 6.52 -11.72 11.07
CA GLY A 24 7.77 -11.04 11.34
C GLY A 24 7.69 -9.55 11.67
N VAL A 25 6.52 -8.95 11.58
CA VAL A 25 6.38 -7.52 11.89
C VAL A 25 5.87 -7.41 13.32
N ARG A 26 6.77 -7.27 14.27
CA ARG A 26 6.43 -7.30 15.68
C ARG A 26 6.53 -6.00 16.43
N SER A 27 7.27 -5.05 15.90
CA SER A 27 7.46 -3.78 16.57
C SER A 27 6.17 -2.97 16.55
N HIS A 28 5.82 -2.36 17.67
CA HIS A 28 4.68 -1.46 17.75
C HIS A 28 4.82 -0.33 16.73
N HIS A 29 6.03 0.16 16.59
CA HIS A 29 6.31 1.26 15.66
C HIS A 29 6.02 0.81 14.22
N SER A 30 6.46 -0.38 13.85
CA SER A 30 6.22 -0.91 12.50
C SER A 30 4.74 -1.16 12.25
N LEU A 31 4.05 -1.71 13.23
CA LEU A 31 2.61 -1.97 13.09
C LEU A 31 1.82 -0.68 12.93
N ARG A 32 2.22 0.36 13.66
CA ARG A 32 1.56 1.65 13.55
C ARG A 32 1.79 2.28 12.19
N ALA A 33 3.02 2.19 11.69
CA ALA A 33 3.35 2.72 10.37
C ALA A 33 2.58 1.99 9.27
N TYR A 34 2.46 0.68 9.38
CA TYR A 34 1.66 -0.11 8.45
C TYR A 34 0.19 0.33 8.49
N GLY A 35 -0.35 0.51 9.68
CA GLY A 35 -1.73 0.94 9.83
C GLY A 35 -1.99 2.28 9.17
N TYR A 36 -1.07 3.22 9.36
CA TYR A 36 -1.19 4.54 8.76
C TYR A 36 -1.14 4.47 7.24
N ASP A 37 -0.16 3.76 6.70
CA ASP A 37 0.01 3.67 5.25
C ASP A 37 -1.19 3.00 4.58
N VAL A 38 -1.73 1.95 5.20
CA VAL A 38 -2.90 1.28 4.67
C VAL A 38 -4.14 2.17 4.77
N LEU A 39 -4.31 2.87 5.89
CA LEU A 39 -5.45 3.76 6.07
C LEU A 39 -5.48 4.86 5.00
N VAL A 40 -4.36 5.50 4.76
CA VAL A 40 -4.28 6.57 3.76
C VAL A 40 -4.62 6.04 2.37
N TRP A 41 -4.10 4.87 2.03
CA TRP A 41 -4.36 4.23 0.75
C TRP A 41 -5.85 3.87 0.60
N VAL A 42 -6.42 3.25 1.61
CA VAL A 42 -7.83 2.84 1.58
C VAL A 42 -8.75 4.05 1.43
N ARG A 43 -8.44 5.13 2.13
CA ARG A 43 -9.21 6.36 2.01
C ARG A 43 -9.09 6.97 0.62
N PHE A 44 -7.90 6.97 0.05
CA PHE A 44 -7.71 7.45 -1.31
C PHE A 44 -8.56 6.66 -2.29
N LEU A 45 -8.52 5.33 -2.19
CA LEU A 45 -9.32 4.49 -3.07
C LEU A 45 -10.80 4.75 -2.92
N SER A 46 -11.26 4.87 -1.69
CA SER A 46 -12.66 5.10 -1.43
C SER A 46 -13.13 6.46 -1.95
N GLU A 47 -12.37 7.51 -1.65
CA GLU A 47 -12.78 8.87 -1.94
C GLU A 47 -12.51 9.32 -3.38
N ALA A 48 -11.41 8.90 -3.94
CA ALA A 48 -11.03 9.33 -5.27
C ALA A 48 -11.38 8.33 -6.37
N CYS A 49 -11.43 7.06 -6.05
CA CYS A 49 -11.61 6.00 -7.05
C CYS A 49 -12.90 5.21 -6.88
N ALA A 50 -13.61 5.38 -5.78
CA ALA A 50 -14.82 4.63 -5.46
C ALA A 50 -14.57 3.12 -5.51
N LYS A 51 -13.45 2.68 -4.95
CA LYS A 51 -13.04 1.27 -4.94
C LYS A 51 -12.69 0.79 -3.56
N THR A 52 -12.82 -0.51 -3.35
CA THR A 52 -12.31 -1.15 -2.15
C THR A 52 -10.82 -1.46 -2.37
N VAL A 53 -10.14 -1.83 -1.31
CA VAL A 53 -8.71 -2.16 -1.39
C VAL A 53 -8.46 -3.32 -2.37
N TRP A 54 -9.40 -4.27 -2.46
CA TRP A 54 -9.20 -5.44 -3.33
C TRP A 54 -9.60 -5.20 -4.77
N GLN A 55 -10.12 -4.01 -5.08
CA GLN A 55 -10.47 -3.65 -6.45
C GLN A 55 -9.42 -2.75 -7.10
N ALA A 56 -8.39 -2.38 -6.36
CA ALA A 56 -7.38 -1.46 -6.86
C ALA A 56 -6.59 -2.06 -8.01
N GLY A 57 -6.27 -1.22 -8.97
CA GLY A 57 -5.47 -1.61 -10.11
C GLY A 57 -4.26 -0.70 -10.28
N ARG A 58 -3.50 -0.97 -11.31
CA ARG A 58 -2.27 -0.22 -11.58
C ARG A 58 -2.51 1.27 -11.79
N HIS A 59 -3.61 1.61 -12.44
CA HIS A 59 -3.94 3.03 -12.67
C HIS A 59 -4.15 3.78 -11.35
N ASP A 60 -4.70 3.08 -10.36
CA ASP A 60 -4.94 3.69 -9.06
C ASP A 60 -3.61 3.97 -8.35
N VAL A 61 -2.64 3.09 -8.53
CA VAL A 61 -1.30 3.27 -7.97
C VAL A 61 -0.63 4.49 -8.59
N LEU A 62 -0.75 4.66 -9.89
CA LEU A 62 -0.17 5.80 -10.58
C LEU A 62 -0.81 7.11 -10.13
N ALA A 63 -2.13 7.12 -9.96
CA ALA A 63 -2.84 8.27 -9.47
C ALA A 63 -2.43 8.61 -8.04
N TYR A 64 -2.26 7.59 -7.21
CA TYR A 64 -1.85 7.76 -5.82
C TYR A 64 -0.44 8.34 -5.74
N HIS A 65 0.47 7.83 -6.56
CA HIS A 65 1.83 8.34 -6.61
C HIS A 65 1.81 9.83 -6.94
N ARG A 66 0.99 10.21 -7.91
CA ARG A 66 0.87 11.61 -8.32
C ARG A 66 0.39 12.50 -7.18
N VAL A 67 -0.64 12.04 -6.47
CA VAL A 67 -1.18 12.79 -5.36
C VAL A 67 -0.18 12.92 -4.21
N ARG A 68 0.52 11.85 -3.90
CA ARG A 68 1.41 11.84 -2.73
C ARG A 68 2.76 12.48 -3.00
N ARG A 69 3.28 12.35 -4.22
CA ARG A 69 4.63 12.81 -4.54
C ARG A 69 4.69 14.11 -5.33
N ARG A 70 3.60 14.44 -6.03
CA ARG A 70 3.57 15.65 -6.84
C ARG A 70 2.65 16.73 -6.31
N ALA A 71 2.14 16.55 -5.11
CA ALA A 71 1.34 17.56 -4.46
C ALA A 71 2.21 18.80 -4.18
N GLU A 72 1.56 19.89 -3.79
CA GLU A 72 2.28 21.09 -3.43
C GLU A 72 3.28 20.81 -2.33
N ALA A 73 4.36 21.59 -2.30
CA ALA A 73 5.49 21.34 -1.44
C ALA A 73 5.14 21.00 0.01
N GLY A 74 4.20 21.66 0.60
CA GLY A 74 3.84 21.43 2.00
C GLY A 74 3.09 20.14 2.25
N GLN A 75 2.62 19.48 1.17
CA GLN A 75 1.81 18.29 1.30
C GLN A 75 2.45 17.04 0.73
N ARG A 76 3.59 17.23 0.08
CA ARG A 76 4.27 16.13 -0.58
C ARG A 76 5.05 15.31 0.42
N ILE A 77 4.93 13.98 0.32
CA ILE A 77 5.73 13.12 1.19
C ILE A 77 7.10 12.89 0.58
N SER A 78 8.05 12.51 1.41
CA SER A 78 9.41 12.25 0.96
C SER A 78 9.49 10.96 0.14
N ALA A 79 10.56 10.82 -0.61
CA ALA A 79 10.81 9.59 -1.35
C ALA A 79 10.94 8.39 -0.39
N ALA A 80 11.57 8.59 0.77
CA ALA A 80 11.72 7.53 1.74
C ALA A 80 10.36 7.06 2.28
N SER A 81 9.46 8.01 2.59
CA SER A 81 8.13 7.67 3.07
C SER A 81 7.32 6.98 1.97
N TRP A 82 7.46 7.42 0.73
CA TRP A 82 6.79 6.77 -0.38
C TRP A 82 7.27 5.32 -0.54
N ASN A 83 8.59 5.11 -0.50
CA ASN A 83 9.14 3.75 -0.63
C ASN A 83 8.68 2.85 0.50
N ARG A 84 8.60 3.39 1.71
CA ARG A 84 8.10 2.63 2.86
C ARG A 84 6.64 2.23 2.63
N ALA A 85 5.82 3.18 2.16
CA ALA A 85 4.42 2.92 1.92
C ALA A 85 4.23 1.86 0.82
N VAL A 86 5.02 1.95 -0.25
CA VAL A 86 4.96 0.97 -1.33
C VAL A 86 5.31 -0.43 -0.82
N ALA A 87 6.35 -0.53 -0.01
CA ALA A 87 6.76 -1.82 0.54
C ALA A 87 5.65 -2.42 1.43
N CYS A 88 5.01 -1.56 2.22
CA CYS A 88 3.91 -1.98 3.07
C CYS A 88 2.73 -2.48 2.22
N LEU A 89 2.33 -1.69 1.23
CA LEU A 89 1.17 -2.02 0.42
C LEU A 89 1.44 -3.23 -0.48
N ASP A 90 2.67 -3.37 -0.95
CA ASP A 90 3.05 -4.57 -1.69
C ASP A 90 2.86 -5.82 -0.83
N ARG A 91 3.23 -5.73 0.45
CA ARG A 91 3.06 -6.85 1.37
C ARG A 91 1.57 -7.20 1.58
N VAL A 92 0.73 -6.17 1.70
CA VAL A 92 -0.72 -6.38 1.82
C VAL A 92 -1.25 -7.13 0.60
N TYR A 93 -0.87 -6.70 -0.59
CA TYR A 93 -1.40 -7.28 -1.81
C TYR A 93 -0.81 -8.66 -2.12
N ARG A 94 0.42 -8.92 -1.72
CA ARG A 94 0.97 -10.27 -1.84
C ARG A 94 0.19 -11.25 -0.96
N TRP A 95 -0.10 -10.80 0.25
CA TRP A 95 -0.93 -11.58 1.15
C TRP A 95 -2.32 -11.80 0.53
N GLY A 96 -2.91 -10.74 -0.01
CA GLY A 96 -4.22 -10.83 -0.67
C GLY A 96 -4.23 -11.81 -1.83
N ALA A 97 -3.16 -11.83 -2.61
CA ALA A 97 -3.05 -12.77 -3.73
C ALA A 97 -2.96 -14.21 -3.21
N GLN A 98 -2.22 -14.43 -2.13
CA GLN A 98 -2.12 -15.75 -1.52
C GLN A 98 -3.47 -16.22 -0.99
N GLU A 99 -4.28 -15.30 -0.51
CA GLU A 99 -5.60 -15.62 0.04
C GLU A 99 -6.70 -15.67 -1.03
N GLY A 100 -6.34 -15.42 -2.26
CA GLY A 100 -7.31 -15.48 -3.36
C GLY A 100 -8.22 -14.27 -3.47
N LEU A 101 -7.85 -13.16 -2.82
CA LEU A 101 -8.67 -11.95 -2.84
C LEU A 101 -8.45 -11.11 -4.10
N ILE A 102 -7.30 -11.28 -4.72
CA ILE A 102 -6.97 -10.58 -5.97
C ILE A 102 -6.17 -11.52 -6.85
N ALA A 103 -6.18 -11.26 -8.14
CA ALA A 103 -5.42 -12.06 -9.08
C ALA A 103 -3.97 -11.58 -9.16
N GLU A 104 -3.76 -10.27 -9.06
CA GLU A 104 -2.46 -9.71 -9.27
C GLU A 104 -2.28 -8.48 -8.41
N ALA A 105 -1.15 -8.33 -7.76
CA ALA A 105 -0.89 -7.18 -6.91
C ALA A 105 -0.67 -5.92 -7.74
N PRO A 106 -1.39 -4.84 -7.46
CA PRO A 106 -1.23 -3.59 -8.20
C PRO A 106 0.06 -2.85 -7.85
N PHE A 107 0.54 -3.00 -6.59
CA PHE A 107 1.82 -2.48 -6.20
C PHE A 107 2.82 -3.59 -6.37
N THR A 108 3.92 -3.32 -7.03
CA THR A 108 5.03 -4.26 -7.02
C THR A 108 6.23 -3.44 -6.66
N HIS A 109 6.75 -3.68 -5.49
CA HIS A 109 7.92 -2.97 -5.00
C HIS A 109 9.05 -3.07 -6.01
N ARG A 110 9.18 -4.23 -6.60
CA ARG A 110 10.20 -4.46 -7.59
C ARG A 110 9.99 -3.61 -8.84
N SER A 111 8.77 -3.49 -9.33
CA SER A 111 8.50 -2.69 -10.52
C SER A 111 8.78 -1.22 -10.29
N VAL A 112 8.33 -0.70 -9.18
CA VAL A 112 8.57 0.69 -8.82
C VAL A 112 10.07 0.93 -8.71
N TRP A 113 10.75 0.00 -8.07
CA TRP A 113 12.16 0.07 -7.88
C TRP A 113 12.91 0.07 -9.21
N ARG A 114 12.50 -0.81 -10.09
CA ARG A 114 13.14 -0.97 -11.38
C ARG A 114 13.04 0.29 -12.22
N GLN A 115 11.92 0.98 -12.13
CA GLN A 115 11.76 2.21 -12.88
C GLN A 115 12.74 3.28 -12.42
N GLY A 116 13.04 3.30 -11.14
CA GLY A 116 14.00 4.26 -10.64
C GLY A 116 15.43 3.80 -10.79
N TYR A 117 15.57 2.51 -10.97
CA TYR A 117 16.87 1.90 -10.93
C TYR A 117 17.47 1.65 -12.25
N THR A 118 16.74 1.31 -13.16
CA THR A 118 17.10 0.97 -14.39
C THR A 118 18.36 0.89 -14.78
N GLY A 119 18.62 0.54 -15.02
CA GLY A 119 19.57 0.46 -15.33
C GLY A 119 20.48 -0.41 -15.16
N ARG A 120 20.91 -0.70 -14.74
CA ARG A 120 21.67 -1.30 -14.47
C ARG A 120 21.85 -2.23 -14.11
N ARG A 121 21.49 -2.73 -13.77
CA ARG A 121 21.53 -3.50 -13.51
C ARG A 121 21.36 -4.31 -13.54
N ALA A 122 21.04 -4.41 -13.90
CA ALA A 122 20.74 -5.10 -13.96
C ALA A 122 21.15 -5.87 -13.58
N ARG A 123 21.77 -5.73 -13.29
CA ARG A 123 22.13 -6.05 -13.00
C ARG A 123 22.49 -6.22 -12.48
N ILE A 124 22.52 -6.09 -12.34
CA ILE A 124 22.47 -5.96 -12.00
C ILE A 124 22.57 -6.02 -11.90
#